data_373441566493c900bb45a55976850c95
#
_entry.id   373441566493c900bb45a55976850c95
#
_cell.length_a   1.000
_cell.length_b   1.000
_cell.length_c   1.000
_cell.angle_alpha   90.00
_cell.angle_beta   90.00
_cell.angle_gamma   90.00
#
_symmetry.space_group_name_H-M   'P 1'
#
loop_
_entity.id
_entity.type
_entity.pdbx_description
1 polymer ?
#
loop_
_entity_poly.entity_id
_entity_poly.type
_entity_poly.pdbx_seq_one_letter_code
_entity_poly.pdbx_strand_id
1 'polypeptide(L)'
;MKKSILLVVVILLAISAFAQPTKPKAPAPASANVYPIQEGYVDANGVLIYYQTIGQGAPLMIVHGGPGVAHDYLMPYLLPLARGNKLIFIDERGSGRSEKLEDATQYTVENMVEDVESVRQALHLGKISLMGHSYGGVLAQAYAFKYQQNLTHLVLGGTFYSTREMNKVLAEEKRSMPPEALVKLEALEKAGLFNKGKDWEKGRYPDDYAKLAWGDGYFPYLYQRRPDANYDPASGNTSTSWDLYREMWGSDGEFVIDGNLKSVEYLDKLSSIHVPTLLICGDHDESNPSLSRTMHEKIAGSKLAIMPQSGHMAFVDQPNLYIKTVSEFLKGK
;
A
#
# COMPACT_ATOMS: atom_id res chain seq x y z
N MET A 1 -68.85 11.93 88.59
CA MET A 1 -68.80 11.35 87.26
C MET A 1 -68.12 12.34 86.33
N LYS A 2 -66.80 12.18 86.12
CA LYS A 2 -66.00 13.05 85.23
C LYS A 2 -65.76 12.27 83.93
N LYS A 3 -66.23 12.73 82.78
CA LYS A 3 -65.97 12.17 81.49
C LYS A 3 -64.67 12.83 80.93
N SER A 4 -63.65 12.05 80.74
CA SER A 4 -62.41 12.47 80.08
C SER A 4 -62.62 12.32 78.59
N ILE A 5 -62.39 13.40 77.87
CA ILE A 5 -62.38 13.42 76.38
C ILE A 5 -60.95 13.23 75.95
N LEU A 6 -60.69 12.14 75.23
CA LEU A 6 -59.40 11.83 74.66
C LEU A 6 -59.26 12.51 73.28
N LEU A 7 -58.42 13.47 73.17
CA LEU A 7 -58.14 14.20 71.93
C LEU A 7 -57.06 13.42 71.15
N VAL A 8 -57.48 12.83 70.02
CA VAL A 8 -56.56 12.14 69.12
C VAL A 8 -56.04 13.17 68.10
N VAL A 9 -54.73 13.51 68.23
CA VAL A 9 -54.03 14.36 67.24
C VAL A 9 -53.47 13.47 66.14
N VAL A 10 -54.02 13.55 64.94
CA VAL A 10 -53.47 12.87 63.74
C VAL A 10 -52.41 13.79 63.12
N ILE A 11 -51.16 13.42 63.22
CA ILE A 11 -50.04 14.10 62.55
C ILE A 11 -49.95 13.51 61.12
N LEU A 12 -50.34 14.27 60.10
CA LEU A 12 -50.13 13.98 58.71
C LEU A 12 -48.67 14.34 58.35
N LEU A 13 -47.78 13.33 58.26
CA LEU A 13 -46.42 13.45 57.70
C LEU A 13 -46.54 13.51 56.19
N ALA A 14 -46.39 14.67 55.56
CA ALA A 14 -46.23 14.85 54.16
C ALA A 14 -44.81 14.39 53.74
N ILE A 15 -44.69 13.21 53.21
CA ILE A 15 -43.41 12.73 52.58
C ILE A 15 -43.26 13.45 51.28
N SER A 16 -42.44 14.47 51.22
CA SER A 16 -41.95 15.10 49.98
C SER A 16 -40.99 14.13 49.29
N ALA A 17 -41.48 13.42 48.31
CA ALA A 17 -40.63 12.61 47.43
C ALA A 17 -39.79 13.57 46.57
N PHE A 18 -38.57 13.84 46.98
CA PHE A 18 -37.56 14.46 46.11
C PHE A 18 -37.26 13.46 44.98
N ALA A 19 -37.75 13.71 43.78
CA ALA A 19 -37.33 13.01 42.58
C ALA A 19 -35.84 13.26 42.38
N GLN A 20 -35.03 12.25 42.59
CA GLN A 20 -33.60 12.32 42.26
C GLN A 20 -33.46 12.55 40.75
N PRO A 21 -32.59 13.50 40.30
CA PRO A 21 -32.35 13.67 38.88
C PRO A 21 -31.81 12.38 38.33
N THR A 22 -32.52 11.76 37.39
CA THR A 22 -32.08 10.60 36.66
C THR A 22 -30.83 10.99 35.87
N LYS A 23 -29.67 10.37 36.19
CA LYS A 23 -28.45 10.53 35.38
C LYS A 23 -28.83 10.21 33.92
N PRO A 24 -28.43 11.06 32.96
CA PRO A 24 -28.67 10.75 31.56
C PRO A 24 -28.04 9.36 31.26
N LYS A 25 -28.89 8.49 30.74
CA LYS A 25 -28.48 7.14 30.33
C LYS A 25 -27.36 7.31 29.30
N ALA A 26 -26.18 6.77 29.60
CA ALA A 26 -25.09 6.76 28.64
C ALA A 26 -25.61 6.22 27.30
N PRO A 27 -25.28 6.83 26.16
CA PRO A 27 -25.68 6.31 24.87
C PRO A 27 -25.25 4.84 24.78
N ALA A 28 -26.15 3.99 24.30
CA ALA A 28 -25.82 2.60 24.07
C ALA A 28 -24.56 2.53 23.19
N PRO A 29 -23.60 1.65 23.48
CA PRO A 29 -22.43 1.52 22.62
C PRO A 29 -22.92 1.26 21.20
N ALA A 30 -22.38 2.01 20.24
CA ALA A 30 -22.66 1.78 18.83
C ALA A 30 -22.42 0.30 18.53
N SER A 31 -23.37 -0.36 17.87
CA SER A 31 -23.23 -1.76 17.49
C SER A 31 -21.91 -1.93 16.73
N ALA A 32 -21.06 -2.83 17.19
CA ALA A 32 -19.80 -3.12 16.50
C ALA A 32 -20.13 -3.65 15.09
N ASN A 33 -19.59 -2.98 14.05
CA ASN A 33 -19.71 -3.47 12.69
C ASN A 33 -18.69 -4.60 12.47
N VAL A 34 -19.16 -5.71 11.93
CA VAL A 34 -18.31 -6.83 11.52
C VAL A 34 -17.97 -6.65 10.04
N TYR A 35 -16.68 -6.75 9.70
CA TYR A 35 -16.18 -6.71 8.33
C TYR A 35 -15.61 -8.08 7.98
N PRO A 36 -16.43 -9.00 7.43
CA PRO A 36 -15.94 -10.33 7.07
C PRO A 36 -14.93 -10.24 5.93
N ILE A 37 -13.88 -11.02 6.04
CA ILE A 37 -12.93 -11.24 4.95
C ILE A 37 -13.49 -12.34 4.05
N GLN A 38 -13.41 -12.13 2.72
CA GLN A 38 -13.65 -13.13 1.70
C GLN A 38 -12.39 -13.23 0.86
N GLU A 39 -11.94 -14.43 0.57
CA GLU A 39 -10.75 -14.67 -0.22
C GLU A 39 -10.96 -15.82 -1.20
N GLY A 40 -10.12 -15.89 -2.22
CA GLY A 40 -10.18 -16.93 -3.23
C GLY A 40 -9.18 -16.70 -4.34
N TYR A 41 -9.38 -17.44 -5.42
CA TYR A 41 -8.55 -17.36 -6.61
C TYR A 41 -9.40 -17.09 -7.84
N VAL A 42 -8.88 -16.28 -8.75
CA VAL A 42 -9.41 -16.06 -10.08
C VAL A 42 -8.46 -16.70 -11.08
N ASP A 43 -8.98 -17.51 -11.98
CA ASP A 43 -8.23 -17.94 -13.17
C ASP A 43 -8.14 -16.77 -14.15
N ALA A 44 -6.96 -16.14 -14.17
CA ALA A 44 -6.64 -15.04 -15.04
C ALA A 44 -5.80 -15.54 -16.21
N ASN A 45 -6.47 -16.00 -17.27
CA ASN A 45 -5.83 -16.52 -18.47
C ASN A 45 -4.86 -17.68 -18.19
N GLY A 46 -5.28 -18.62 -17.33
CA GLY A 46 -4.51 -19.80 -16.98
C GLY A 46 -3.53 -19.61 -15.82
N VAL A 47 -3.61 -18.49 -15.10
CA VAL A 47 -2.82 -18.22 -13.88
C VAL A 47 -3.78 -17.92 -12.72
N LEU A 48 -3.63 -18.62 -11.61
CA LEU A 48 -4.45 -18.42 -10.41
C LEU A 48 -3.99 -17.20 -9.64
N ILE A 49 -4.77 -16.13 -9.71
CA ILE A 49 -4.54 -14.87 -8.99
C ILE A 49 -5.32 -14.88 -7.69
N TYR A 50 -4.60 -14.80 -6.57
CA TYR A 50 -5.19 -14.68 -5.25
C TYR A 50 -5.79 -13.29 -5.05
N TYR A 51 -6.98 -13.26 -4.42
CA TYR A 51 -7.58 -12.02 -3.95
C TYR A 51 -8.13 -12.16 -2.54
N GLN A 52 -8.19 -11.03 -1.85
CA GLN A 52 -8.84 -10.90 -0.55
C GLN A 52 -9.71 -9.64 -0.53
N THR A 53 -10.96 -9.76 -0.06
CA THR A 53 -11.86 -8.61 0.04
C THR A 53 -12.32 -8.37 1.47
N ILE A 54 -12.48 -7.08 1.82
CA ILE A 54 -13.02 -6.64 3.11
C ILE A 54 -13.81 -5.34 2.93
N GLY A 55 -14.89 -5.20 3.68
CA GLY A 55 -15.75 -4.01 3.62
C GLY A 55 -16.83 -4.11 2.56
N GLN A 56 -17.60 -3.02 2.43
CA GLN A 56 -18.72 -2.89 1.50
C GLN A 56 -18.75 -1.47 0.93
N GLY A 57 -19.34 -1.30 -0.25
CA GLY A 57 -19.43 -0.01 -0.93
C GLY A 57 -18.74 0.00 -2.28
N ALA A 58 -18.25 1.17 -2.69
CA ALA A 58 -17.54 1.32 -3.95
C ALA A 58 -16.25 0.46 -3.96
N PRO A 59 -15.98 -0.30 -5.04
CA PRO A 59 -14.81 -1.15 -5.08
C PRO A 59 -13.52 -0.34 -5.21
N LEU A 60 -12.56 -0.62 -4.33
CA LEU A 60 -11.20 -0.12 -4.36
C LEU A 60 -10.25 -1.31 -4.49
N MET A 61 -9.73 -1.53 -5.68
CA MET A 61 -8.72 -2.56 -5.92
C MET A 61 -7.33 -2.00 -5.61
N ILE A 62 -6.51 -2.81 -4.95
CA ILE A 62 -5.20 -2.42 -4.45
C ILE A 62 -4.17 -3.40 -4.99
N VAL A 63 -3.19 -2.86 -5.71
CA VAL A 63 -2.03 -3.58 -6.24
C VAL A 63 -0.78 -3.16 -5.47
N HIS A 64 0.01 -4.16 -5.08
CA HIS A 64 1.13 -3.97 -4.18
C HIS A 64 2.43 -3.57 -4.89
N GLY A 65 3.45 -3.24 -4.12
CA GLY A 65 4.79 -2.93 -4.60
C GLY A 65 5.67 -4.19 -4.75
N GLY A 66 6.94 -3.98 -4.81
CA GLY A 66 7.98 -4.94 -5.11
C GLY A 66 8.68 -4.54 -6.40
N PRO A 67 8.66 -5.36 -7.47
CA PRO A 67 7.78 -6.52 -7.74
C PRO A 67 8.04 -7.74 -6.84
N GLY A 68 7.07 -8.65 -6.76
CA GLY A 68 7.28 -9.96 -6.13
C GLY A 68 7.04 -10.05 -4.62
N VAL A 69 6.62 -8.96 -3.93
CA VAL A 69 6.15 -9.04 -2.54
C VAL A 69 4.69 -9.52 -2.47
N ALA A 70 3.96 -9.28 -1.39
CA ALA A 70 2.55 -9.60 -1.27
C ALA A 70 1.79 -8.38 -0.73
N HIS A 71 0.45 -8.41 -0.78
CA HIS A 71 -0.39 -7.33 -0.28
C HIS A 71 -0.33 -7.13 1.24
N ASP A 72 0.21 -8.08 1.98
CA ASP A 72 0.18 -8.13 3.45
C ASP A 72 0.74 -6.87 4.13
N TYR A 73 1.75 -6.23 3.54
CA TYR A 73 2.34 -5.01 4.11
C TYR A 73 1.43 -3.78 4.00
N LEU A 74 0.50 -3.76 3.04
CA LEU A 74 -0.46 -2.67 2.85
C LEU A 74 -1.70 -2.84 3.73
N MET A 75 -2.16 -4.09 3.88
CA MET A 75 -3.46 -4.40 4.44
C MET A 75 -3.67 -3.77 5.82
N PRO A 76 -2.80 -3.91 6.83
CA PRO A 76 -3.05 -3.38 8.17
C PRO A 76 -3.31 -1.88 8.20
N TYR A 77 -2.63 -1.14 7.32
CA TYR A 77 -2.68 0.32 7.28
C TYR A 77 -3.84 0.85 6.45
N LEU A 78 -4.28 0.10 5.43
CA LEU A 78 -5.38 0.51 4.55
C LEU A 78 -6.75 0.04 5.02
N LEU A 79 -6.83 -0.86 6.02
CA LEU A 79 -8.09 -1.33 6.59
C LEU A 79 -9.11 -0.23 6.94
N PRO A 80 -8.71 0.95 7.45
CA PRO A 80 -9.69 2.00 7.74
C PRO A 80 -10.50 2.46 6.53
N LEU A 81 -9.99 2.28 5.29
CA LEU A 81 -10.71 2.59 4.04
C LEU A 81 -11.92 1.67 3.83
N ALA A 82 -11.95 0.48 4.44
CA ALA A 82 -13.07 -0.46 4.38
C ALA A 82 -14.38 0.09 4.96
N ARG A 83 -14.31 1.16 5.78
CA ARG A 83 -15.49 1.80 6.32
C ARG A 83 -16.39 2.46 5.26
N GLY A 84 -15.86 2.70 4.06
CA GLY A 84 -16.62 3.34 2.97
C GLY A 84 -16.43 2.68 1.61
N ASN A 85 -15.60 1.65 1.54
CA ASN A 85 -15.25 0.97 0.29
C ASN A 85 -15.25 -0.55 0.50
N LYS A 86 -15.50 -1.29 -0.57
CA LYS A 86 -15.11 -2.69 -0.66
C LYS A 86 -13.66 -2.72 -1.14
N LEU A 87 -12.73 -3.03 -0.23
CA LEU A 87 -11.31 -3.19 -0.57
C LEU A 87 -11.12 -4.55 -1.24
N ILE A 88 -10.35 -4.57 -2.30
CA ILE A 88 -9.94 -5.79 -3.01
C ILE A 88 -8.41 -5.75 -3.09
N PHE A 89 -7.75 -6.55 -2.25
CA PHE A 89 -6.32 -6.78 -2.35
C PHE A 89 -6.08 -7.96 -3.29
N ILE A 90 -5.11 -7.84 -4.16
CA ILE A 90 -4.64 -8.94 -4.99
C ILE A 90 -3.16 -9.16 -4.77
N ASP A 91 -2.71 -10.41 -4.87
CA ASP A 91 -1.30 -10.73 -5.09
C ASP A 91 -1.11 -10.85 -6.60
N GLU A 92 -0.18 -10.08 -7.18
CA GLU A 92 0.11 -10.18 -8.61
C GLU A 92 0.66 -11.58 -8.94
N ARG A 93 0.61 -11.98 -10.24
CA ARG A 93 1.13 -13.28 -10.67
C ARG A 93 2.54 -13.53 -10.14
N GLY A 94 2.79 -14.72 -9.61
CA GLY A 94 4.07 -15.08 -9.02
C GLY A 94 4.34 -14.53 -7.62
N SER A 95 3.49 -13.63 -7.11
CA SER A 95 3.64 -12.98 -5.80
C SER A 95 2.77 -13.65 -4.74
N GLY A 96 3.17 -13.52 -3.48
CA GLY A 96 2.39 -13.92 -2.33
C GLY A 96 1.77 -15.31 -2.44
N ARG A 97 0.43 -15.35 -2.48
CA ARG A 97 -0.38 -16.57 -2.61
C ARG A 97 -0.80 -16.89 -4.04
N SER A 98 -0.55 -15.99 -4.99
CA SER A 98 -0.82 -16.25 -6.42
C SER A 98 0.11 -17.32 -6.96
N GLU A 99 -0.33 -17.94 -8.05
CA GLU A 99 0.41 -19.02 -8.70
C GLU A 99 1.79 -18.53 -9.16
N LYS A 100 2.81 -19.32 -8.85
CA LYS A 100 4.19 -19.11 -9.34
C LYS A 100 4.36 -19.81 -10.68
N LEU A 101 5.00 -19.12 -11.60
CA LEU A 101 5.19 -19.61 -12.96
C LEU A 101 6.57 -20.27 -13.11
N GLU A 102 6.63 -21.37 -13.85
CA GLU A 102 7.89 -22.00 -14.26
C GLU A 102 8.65 -21.13 -15.26
N ASP A 103 7.90 -20.45 -16.16
CA ASP A 103 8.45 -19.53 -17.15
C ASP A 103 8.41 -18.10 -16.63
N ALA A 104 9.54 -17.64 -16.09
CA ALA A 104 9.68 -16.30 -15.52
C ALA A 104 9.48 -15.18 -16.56
N THR A 105 9.65 -15.47 -17.87
CA THR A 105 9.43 -14.46 -18.93
C THR A 105 7.97 -13.98 -19.02
N GLN A 106 7.05 -14.68 -18.36
CA GLN A 106 5.64 -14.27 -18.24
C GLN A 106 5.40 -13.23 -17.14
N TYR A 107 6.37 -12.93 -16.31
CA TYR A 107 6.28 -11.85 -15.32
C TYR A 107 6.50 -10.50 -16.01
N THR A 108 5.45 -9.98 -16.64
CA THR A 108 5.48 -8.70 -17.35
C THR A 108 4.37 -7.79 -16.88
N VAL A 109 4.57 -6.47 -17.01
CA VAL A 109 3.53 -5.47 -16.69
C VAL A 109 2.28 -5.70 -17.52
N GLU A 110 2.43 -6.04 -18.79
CA GLU A 110 1.33 -6.30 -19.73
C GLU A 110 0.45 -7.46 -19.26
N ASN A 111 1.06 -8.58 -18.87
CA ASN A 111 0.31 -9.73 -18.36
C ASN A 111 -0.38 -9.41 -17.03
N MET A 112 0.28 -8.67 -16.13
CA MET A 112 -0.31 -8.26 -14.85
C MET A 112 -1.47 -7.26 -15.02
N VAL A 113 -1.45 -6.42 -16.07
CA VAL A 113 -2.61 -5.58 -16.44
C VAL A 113 -3.82 -6.44 -16.79
N GLU A 114 -3.62 -7.54 -17.54
CA GLU A 114 -4.70 -8.48 -17.88
C GLU A 114 -5.22 -9.24 -16.65
N ASP A 115 -4.33 -9.54 -15.68
CA ASP A 115 -4.75 -10.17 -14.42
C ASP A 115 -5.67 -9.25 -13.62
N VAL A 116 -5.30 -7.98 -13.47
CA VAL A 116 -6.12 -6.96 -12.80
C VAL A 116 -7.51 -6.86 -13.45
N GLU A 117 -7.57 -6.85 -14.79
CA GLU A 117 -8.84 -6.82 -15.53
C GLU A 117 -9.64 -8.11 -15.35
N SER A 118 -8.99 -9.27 -15.38
CA SER A 118 -9.63 -10.57 -15.16
C SER A 118 -10.25 -10.67 -13.77
N VAL A 119 -9.53 -10.22 -12.73
CA VAL A 119 -10.05 -10.16 -11.35
C VAL A 119 -11.25 -9.21 -11.27
N ARG A 120 -11.16 -8.02 -11.88
CA ARG A 120 -12.27 -7.06 -11.93
C ARG A 120 -13.53 -7.68 -12.53
N GLN A 121 -13.37 -8.39 -13.65
CA GLN A 121 -14.48 -9.04 -14.36
C GLN A 121 -15.05 -10.22 -13.58
N ALA A 122 -14.21 -11.13 -13.10
CA ALA A 122 -14.63 -12.33 -12.39
C ALA A 122 -15.38 -12.00 -11.08
N LEU A 123 -14.99 -10.93 -10.39
CA LEU A 123 -15.67 -10.47 -9.20
C LEU A 123 -16.86 -9.52 -9.48
N HIS A 124 -17.21 -9.29 -10.73
CA HIS A 124 -18.32 -8.44 -11.19
C HIS A 124 -18.31 -7.03 -10.59
N LEU A 125 -17.12 -6.42 -10.49
CA LEU A 125 -16.94 -5.15 -9.77
C LEU A 125 -17.47 -3.91 -10.51
N GLY A 126 -17.80 -4.01 -11.79
CA GLY A 126 -18.15 -2.86 -12.62
C GLY A 126 -16.95 -1.92 -12.78
N LYS A 127 -17.15 -0.61 -12.57
CA LYS A 127 -16.03 0.34 -12.52
C LYS A 127 -15.42 0.33 -11.12
N ILE A 128 -14.10 0.42 -11.04
CA ILE A 128 -13.32 0.37 -9.80
C ILE A 128 -12.54 1.67 -9.56
N SER A 129 -12.20 1.96 -8.33
CA SER A 129 -11.04 2.75 -8.01
C SER A 129 -9.83 1.81 -7.96
N LEU A 130 -8.71 2.22 -8.56
CA LEU A 130 -7.47 1.43 -8.55
C LEU A 130 -6.39 2.21 -7.79
N MET A 131 -5.78 1.55 -6.82
CA MET A 131 -4.68 2.09 -6.03
C MET A 131 -3.45 1.21 -6.21
N GLY A 132 -2.35 1.80 -6.67
CA GLY A 132 -1.06 1.14 -6.78
C GLY A 132 -0.01 1.81 -5.91
N HIS A 133 0.78 1.01 -5.19
CA HIS A 133 1.91 1.47 -4.39
C HIS A 133 3.23 1.00 -4.99
N SER A 134 4.23 1.90 -5.07
CA SER A 134 5.56 1.54 -5.59
C SER A 134 5.46 0.99 -7.02
N TYR A 135 6.05 -0.18 -7.31
CA TYR A 135 5.87 -0.90 -8.57
C TYR A 135 4.37 -1.06 -8.94
N GLY A 136 3.49 -1.33 -7.97
CA GLY A 136 2.04 -1.37 -8.23
C GLY A 136 1.48 -0.08 -8.84
N GLY A 137 2.11 1.06 -8.60
CA GLY A 137 1.78 2.32 -9.26
C GLY A 137 2.20 2.35 -10.74
N VAL A 138 3.28 1.67 -11.13
CA VAL A 138 3.63 1.44 -12.55
C VAL A 138 2.58 0.58 -13.22
N LEU A 139 2.17 -0.51 -12.56
CA LEU A 139 1.10 -1.39 -13.03
C LEU A 139 -0.24 -0.64 -13.15
N ALA A 140 -0.60 0.19 -12.17
CA ALA A 140 -1.82 0.97 -12.18
C ALA A 140 -1.85 2.02 -13.31
N GLN A 141 -0.70 2.65 -13.63
CA GLN A 141 -0.56 3.53 -14.80
C GLN A 141 -0.78 2.74 -16.10
N ALA A 142 -0.13 1.58 -16.25
CA ALA A 142 -0.29 0.72 -17.43
C ALA A 142 -1.74 0.26 -17.61
N TYR A 143 -2.41 -0.10 -16.51
CA TYR A 143 -3.84 -0.41 -16.52
C TYR A 143 -4.68 0.80 -16.97
N ALA A 144 -4.41 1.99 -16.46
CA ALA A 144 -5.12 3.19 -16.84
C ALA A 144 -4.95 3.52 -18.33
N PHE A 145 -3.78 3.32 -18.93
CA PHE A 145 -3.59 3.54 -20.38
C PHE A 145 -4.47 2.61 -21.23
N LYS A 146 -4.75 1.41 -20.77
CA LYS A 146 -5.54 0.42 -21.52
C LYS A 146 -7.02 0.41 -21.15
N TYR A 147 -7.34 0.56 -19.86
CA TYR A 147 -8.66 0.28 -19.29
C TYR A 147 -9.22 1.44 -18.45
N GLN A 148 -8.82 2.71 -18.67
CA GLN A 148 -9.31 3.83 -17.87
C GLN A 148 -10.84 4.02 -17.88
N GLN A 149 -11.53 3.53 -18.93
CA GLN A 149 -13.01 3.52 -18.99
C GLN A 149 -13.64 2.67 -17.88
N ASN A 150 -12.88 1.73 -17.30
CA ASN A 150 -13.28 0.88 -16.18
C ASN A 150 -12.91 1.47 -14.81
N LEU A 151 -12.28 2.65 -14.80
CA LEU A 151 -11.89 3.34 -13.58
C LEU A 151 -12.88 4.42 -13.18
N THR A 152 -13.05 4.61 -11.87
CA THR A 152 -13.68 5.79 -11.25
C THR A 152 -12.63 6.75 -10.69
N HIS A 153 -11.55 6.21 -10.10
CA HIS A 153 -10.42 6.95 -9.55
C HIS A 153 -9.12 6.15 -9.74
N LEU A 154 -8.02 6.88 -9.78
CA LEU A 154 -6.66 6.31 -9.78
C LEU A 154 -5.88 6.92 -8.61
N VAL A 155 -5.23 6.07 -7.80
CA VAL A 155 -4.34 6.50 -6.72
C VAL A 155 -2.96 5.92 -6.97
N LEU A 156 -1.97 6.77 -7.11
CA LEU A 156 -0.58 6.43 -7.40
C LEU A 156 0.28 6.80 -6.18
N GLY A 157 0.69 5.79 -5.42
CA GLY A 157 1.43 5.94 -4.17
C GLY A 157 2.92 5.64 -4.33
N GLY A 158 3.83 6.59 -4.04
CA GLY A 158 5.28 6.36 -4.03
C GLY A 158 5.78 5.60 -5.28
N THR A 159 5.58 6.13 -6.49
CA THR A 159 5.83 5.41 -7.74
C THR A 159 6.55 6.26 -8.77
N PHE A 160 6.95 5.62 -9.85
CA PHE A 160 7.64 6.25 -10.96
C PHE A 160 6.92 6.01 -12.30
N TYR A 161 7.25 6.83 -13.28
CA TYR A 161 6.74 6.77 -14.65
C TYR A 161 7.80 6.41 -15.69
N SER A 162 9.05 6.41 -15.28
CA SER A 162 10.21 6.17 -16.16
C SER A 162 11.31 5.48 -15.38
N THR A 163 11.75 4.32 -15.86
CA THR A 163 12.88 3.60 -15.26
C THR A 163 14.19 4.39 -15.43
N ARG A 164 14.34 5.12 -16.52
CA ARG A 164 15.51 5.99 -16.72
C ARG A 164 15.59 7.05 -15.61
N GLU A 165 14.47 7.69 -15.26
CA GLU A 165 14.45 8.70 -14.21
C GLU A 165 14.60 8.06 -12.83
N MET A 166 13.96 6.91 -12.60
CA MET A 166 14.12 6.15 -11.35
C MET A 166 15.56 5.71 -11.13
N ASN A 167 16.25 5.21 -12.15
CA ASN A 167 17.65 4.83 -12.04
C ASN A 167 18.58 6.00 -11.68
N LYS A 168 18.24 7.24 -12.03
CA LYS A 168 18.96 8.43 -11.55
C LYS A 168 18.77 8.63 -10.04
N VAL A 169 17.53 8.47 -9.56
CA VAL A 169 17.21 8.56 -8.13
C VAL A 169 17.96 7.48 -7.36
N LEU A 170 17.84 6.21 -7.78
CA LEU A 170 18.56 5.09 -7.16
C LEU A 170 20.07 5.30 -7.08
N ALA A 171 20.67 5.85 -8.16
CA ALA A 171 22.08 6.17 -8.18
C ALA A 171 22.45 7.31 -7.21
N GLU A 172 21.55 8.25 -6.94
CA GLU A 172 21.74 9.31 -5.92
C GLU A 172 21.62 8.75 -4.51
N GLU A 173 20.65 7.91 -4.27
CA GLU A 173 20.47 7.22 -2.99
C GLU A 173 21.69 6.37 -2.64
N LYS A 174 22.17 5.57 -3.60
CA LYS A 174 23.41 4.81 -3.43
C LYS A 174 24.59 5.70 -3.06
N ARG A 175 24.78 6.84 -3.74
CA ARG A 175 25.86 7.79 -3.43
C ARG A 175 25.70 8.45 -2.07
N SER A 176 24.49 8.52 -1.55
CA SER A 176 24.17 9.12 -0.26
C SER A 176 24.38 8.18 0.93
N MET A 177 24.69 6.91 0.67
CA MET A 177 25.01 5.92 1.71
C MET A 177 26.20 6.38 2.57
N PRO A 178 26.28 5.92 3.83
CA PRO A 178 27.48 6.11 4.64
C PRO A 178 28.73 5.63 3.87
N PRO A 179 29.83 6.40 3.83
CA PRO A 179 30.98 6.08 2.98
C PRO A 179 31.54 4.68 3.20
N GLU A 180 31.57 4.20 4.44
CA GLU A 180 32.05 2.85 4.76
C GLU A 180 31.12 1.75 4.25
N ALA A 181 29.80 1.98 4.27
CA ALA A 181 28.81 1.06 3.73
C ALA A 181 28.88 1.03 2.20
N LEU A 182 28.99 2.19 1.56
CA LEU A 182 29.15 2.29 0.11
C LEU A 182 30.38 1.53 -0.40
N VAL A 183 31.55 1.72 0.23
CA VAL A 183 32.78 1.00 -0.15
C VAL A 183 32.61 -0.52 -0.04
N LYS A 184 31.94 -1.01 1.01
CA LYS A 184 31.66 -2.44 1.16
C LYS A 184 30.67 -2.95 0.12
N LEU A 185 29.58 -2.20 -0.13
CA LEU A 185 28.60 -2.53 -1.15
C LEU A 185 29.26 -2.66 -2.53
N GLU A 186 30.03 -1.65 -2.94
CA GLU A 186 30.73 -1.64 -4.24
C GLU A 186 31.74 -2.76 -4.37
N ALA A 187 32.41 -3.15 -3.27
CA ALA A 187 33.30 -4.29 -3.26
C ALA A 187 32.57 -5.61 -3.52
N LEU A 188 31.38 -5.79 -2.93
CA LEU A 188 30.53 -6.96 -3.17
C LEU A 188 30.01 -6.99 -4.61
N GLU A 189 29.54 -5.86 -5.13
CA GLU A 189 29.10 -5.74 -6.53
C GLU A 189 30.23 -6.07 -7.50
N LYS A 190 31.42 -5.51 -7.29
CA LYS A 190 32.61 -5.79 -8.10
C LYS A 190 33.02 -7.26 -8.06
N ALA A 191 32.82 -7.92 -6.92
CA ALA A 191 33.07 -9.36 -6.79
C ALA A 191 31.95 -10.20 -7.43
N GLY A 192 30.83 -9.60 -7.82
CA GLY A 192 29.66 -10.28 -8.39
C GLY A 192 28.89 -11.12 -7.38
N LEU A 193 29.02 -10.85 -6.09
CA LEU A 193 28.40 -11.67 -5.03
C LEU A 193 26.91 -11.43 -4.90
N PHE A 194 26.41 -10.29 -5.32
CA PHE A 194 24.97 -9.95 -5.26
C PHE A 194 24.15 -10.75 -6.29
N ASN A 195 24.72 -11.17 -7.45
CA ASN A 195 23.97 -11.84 -8.51
C ASN A 195 24.49 -13.25 -8.86
N LYS A 196 25.61 -13.71 -8.30
CA LYS A 196 26.29 -14.97 -8.66
C LYS A 196 26.61 -15.87 -7.47
N GLY A 197 26.23 -15.49 -6.25
CA GLY A 197 26.47 -16.27 -5.06
C GLY A 197 25.53 -17.46 -4.90
N LYS A 198 25.92 -18.41 -4.03
CA LYS A 198 25.08 -19.59 -3.69
C LYS A 198 23.70 -19.20 -3.15
N ASP A 199 23.59 -18.04 -2.49
CA ASP A 199 22.30 -17.57 -1.96
C ASP A 199 21.40 -17.04 -3.06
N TRP A 200 21.98 -16.52 -4.15
CA TRP A 200 21.22 -16.15 -5.34
C TRP A 200 20.64 -17.36 -6.08
N GLU A 201 21.39 -18.47 -6.12
CA GLU A 201 20.88 -19.75 -6.62
C GLU A 201 19.68 -20.25 -5.79
N LYS A 202 19.59 -19.82 -4.53
CA LYS A 202 18.41 -20.05 -3.66
C LYS A 202 17.33 -18.97 -3.80
N GLY A 203 17.48 -18.04 -4.73
CA GLY A 203 16.49 -17.01 -5.02
C GLY A 203 16.52 -15.79 -4.11
N ARG A 204 17.63 -15.44 -3.48
CA ARG A 204 17.75 -14.19 -2.69
C ARG A 204 19.16 -13.61 -2.77
N TYR A 205 19.27 -12.32 -2.48
CA TYR A 205 20.57 -11.67 -2.33
C TYR A 205 21.35 -12.25 -1.15
N PRO A 206 22.72 -12.28 -1.22
CA PRO A 206 23.54 -12.58 -0.05
C PRO A 206 23.22 -11.66 1.12
N ASP A 207 23.18 -12.20 2.33
CA ASP A 207 22.76 -11.46 3.53
C ASP A 207 23.56 -10.17 3.77
N ASP A 208 24.90 -10.20 3.51
CA ASP A 208 25.75 -9.02 3.70
C ASP A 208 25.43 -7.92 2.68
N TYR A 209 25.12 -8.27 1.43
CA TYR A 209 24.67 -7.31 0.43
C TYR A 209 23.31 -6.73 0.78
N ALA A 210 22.36 -7.59 1.16
CA ALA A 210 21.02 -7.17 1.55
C ALA A 210 21.04 -6.21 2.74
N LYS A 211 21.86 -6.47 3.77
CA LYS A 211 22.02 -5.59 4.94
C LYS A 211 22.52 -4.20 4.54
N LEU A 212 23.47 -4.11 3.64
CA LEU A 212 24.00 -2.84 3.16
C LEU A 212 22.98 -2.11 2.28
N ALA A 213 22.44 -2.78 1.27
CA ALA A 213 21.52 -2.17 0.31
C ALA A 213 20.21 -1.71 0.98
N TRP A 214 19.58 -2.58 1.77
CA TRP A 214 18.32 -2.27 2.42
C TRP A 214 18.47 -1.50 3.72
N GLY A 215 19.51 -1.80 4.52
CA GLY A 215 19.73 -1.17 5.81
C GLY A 215 20.33 0.24 5.70
N ASP A 216 21.46 0.35 5.05
CA ASP A 216 22.19 1.62 4.93
C ASP A 216 21.80 2.42 3.68
N GLY A 217 21.26 1.76 2.65
CA GLY A 217 20.80 2.37 1.41
C GLY A 217 19.36 2.83 1.45
N TYR A 218 18.42 1.91 1.34
CA TYR A 218 17.01 2.25 1.20
C TYR A 218 16.31 2.65 2.49
N PHE A 219 16.70 2.09 3.63
CA PHE A 219 15.95 2.29 4.88
C PHE A 219 15.68 3.76 5.21
N PRO A 220 16.61 4.72 5.01
CA PRO A 220 16.36 6.15 5.25
C PRO A 220 15.23 6.74 4.40
N TYR A 221 14.95 6.13 3.25
CA TYR A 221 13.91 6.55 2.30
C TYR A 221 12.61 5.75 2.43
N LEU A 222 12.67 4.54 3.04
CA LEU A 222 11.48 3.72 3.27
C LEU A 222 10.64 4.24 4.43
N TYR A 223 11.29 4.60 5.55
CA TYR A 223 10.62 5.00 6.78
C TYR A 223 11.29 6.19 7.43
N GLN A 224 10.52 7.16 7.89
CA GLN A 224 10.99 8.20 8.82
C GLN A 224 10.82 7.78 10.28
N ARG A 225 9.92 6.84 10.55
CA ARG A 225 9.74 6.23 11.86
C ARG A 225 9.90 4.74 11.73
N ARG A 226 10.84 4.15 12.46
CA ARG A 226 10.95 2.68 12.51
C ARG A 226 9.67 2.09 13.09
N PRO A 227 9.00 1.18 12.39
CA PRO A 227 7.79 0.52 12.91
C PRO A 227 8.08 -0.32 14.17
N ASP A 228 9.29 -0.87 14.26
CA ASP A 228 9.78 -1.68 15.37
C ASP A 228 11.30 -1.44 15.55
N ALA A 229 11.74 -1.36 16.82
CA ALA A 229 13.16 -1.24 17.15
C ALA A 229 13.99 -2.47 16.73
N ASN A 230 13.34 -3.62 16.56
CA ASN A 230 13.94 -4.89 16.14
C ASN A 230 13.73 -5.18 14.64
N TYR A 231 13.17 -4.22 13.89
CA TYR A 231 13.00 -4.40 12.46
C TYR A 231 14.37 -4.56 11.79
N ASP A 232 14.59 -5.73 11.20
CA ASP A 232 15.76 -6.03 10.39
C ASP A 232 15.36 -5.93 8.91
N PRO A 233 15.86 -4.90 8.19
CA PRO A 233 15.56 -4.74 6.77
C PRO A 233 15.97 -5.95 5.93
N ALA A 234 17.04 -6.65 6.34
CA ALA A 234 17.52 -7.83 5.65
C ALA A 234 16.69 -9.09 5.95
N SER A 235 16.00 -9.14 7.10
CA SER A 235 15.05 -10.20 7.42
C SER A 235 13.70 -10.02 6.73
N GLY A 236 13.47 -8.83 6.20
CA GLY A 236 12.23 -8.41 5.61
C GLY A 236 11.97 -9.10 4.28
N ASN A 237 11.12 -10.02 4.34
CA ASN A 237 10.41 -10.59 3.22
C ASN A 237 10.80 -12.01 2.83
N THR A 238 10.60 -12.94 3.76
CA THR A 238 10.59 -14.37 3.46
C THR A 238 9.52 -14.73 2.41
N SER A 239 8.60 -13.82 2.09
CA SER A 239 7.54 -13.98 1.08
C SER A 239 7.88 -13.40 -0.30
N THR A 240 9.03 -12.72 -0.47
CA THR A 240 9.42 -12.19 -1.79
C THR A 240 9.65 -13.31 -2.79
N SER A 241 9.01 -13.21 -3.96
CA SER A 241 9.28 -14.06 -5.11
C SER A 241 10.54 -13.54 -5.83
N TRP A 242 11.69 -14.10 -5.48
CA TRP A 242 12.98 -13.62 -6.00
C TRP A 242 13.18 -13.90 -7.49
N ASP A 243 12.57 -14.97 -8.04
CA ASP A 243 12.64 -15.24 -9.47
C ASP A 243 11.88 -14.15 -10.25
N LEU A 244 10.69 -13.76 -9.77
CA LEU A 244 9.92 -12.64 -10.31
C LEU A 244 10.69 -11.32 -10.14
N TYR A 245 11.21 -11.06 -8.93
CA TYR A 245 11.96 -9.84 -8.64
C TYR A 245 13.13 -9.67 -9.61
N ARG A 246 13.95 -10.73 -9.79
CA ARG A 246 15.09 -10.75 -10.70
C ARG A 246 14.69 -10.54 -12.16
N GLU A 247 13.61 -11.19 -12.61
CA GLU A 247 13.12 -11.02 -13.98
C GLU A 247 12.69 -9.58 -14.25
N MET A 248 12.03 -8.95 -13.28
CA MET A 248 11.42 -7.63 -13.47
C MET A 248 12.36 -6.49 -13.07
N TRP A 249 12.93 -6.54 -11.86
CA TRP A 249 13.85 -5.50 -11.37
C TRP A 249 15.22 -5.63 -12.04
N GLY A 250 15.79 -6.84 -12.01
CA GLY A 250 17.05 -7.13 -12.66
C GLY A 250 18.07 -7.83 -11.78
N SER A 251 19.28 -7.91 -12.27
CA SER A 251 20.38 -8.66 -11.67
C SER A 251 21.71 -7.89 -11.53
N ASP A 252 21.74 -6.61 -11.87
CA ASP A 252 22.96 -5.78 -11.79
C ASP A 252 23.08 -5.00 -10.48
N GLY A 253 22.24 -5.32 -9.50
CA GLY A 253 22.25 -4.75 -8.16
C GLY A 253 20.93 -4.08 -7.79
N GLU A 254 20.83 -3.72 -6.53
CA GLU A 254 19.59 -3.16 -5.98
C GLU A 254 19.32 -1.74 -6.50
N PHE A 255 20.38 -0.96 -6.73
CA PHE A 255 20.28 0.45 -7.12
C PHE A 255 20.23 0.69 -8.64
N VAL A 256 19.81 -0.34 -9.39
CA VAL A 256 19.60 -0.24 -10.84
C VAL A 256 18.49 -1.17 -11.28
N ILE A 257 17.58 -0.67 -12.09
CA ILE A 257 16.54 -1.47 -12.71
C ILE A 257 17.01 -1.81 -14.12
N ASP A 258 17.41 -3.07 -14.33
CA ASP A 258 17.92 -3.60 -15.61
C ASP A 258 17.15 -4.83 -16.12
N GLY A 259 16.20 -5.34 -15.33
CA GLY A 259 15.25 -6.38 -15.73
C GLY A 259 14.26 -5.91 -16.80
N ASN A 260 13.15 -6.60 -16.95
CA ASN A 260 12.18 -6.22 -18.00
C ASN A 260 11.46 -4.89 -17.72
N LEU A 261 11.46 -4.39 -16.48
CA LEU A 261 11.00 -3.04 -16.14
C LEU A 261 11.88 -1.93 -16.73
N LYS A 262 13.07 -2.24 -17.26
CA LYS A 262 13.95 -1.25 -17.93
C LYS A 262 13.30 -0.52 -19.08
N SER A 263 12.24 -1.09 -19.66
CA SER A 263 11.49 -0.51 -20.78
C SER A 263 10.36 0.42 -20.36
N VAL A 264 10.12 0.59 -19.04
CA VAL A 264 9.07 1.48 -18.54
C VAL A 264 9.44 2.93 -18.85
N GLU A 265 8.68 3.54 -19.76
CA GLU A 265 8.77 4.95 -20.13
C GLU A 265 7.37 5.46 -20.48
N TYR A 266 6.73 6.12 -19.51
CA TYR A 266 5.32 6.53 -19.60
C TYR A 266 5.12 8.04 -19.72
N LEU A 267 6.21 8.83 -19.72
CA LEU A 267 6.14 10.29 -19.71
C LEU A 267 5.15 10.86 -20.75
N ASP A 268 5.27 10.40 -21.99
CA ASP A 268 4.44 10.90 -23.10
C ASP A 268 2.99 10.37 -23.05
N LYS A 269 2.76 9.27 -22.29
CA LYS A 269 1.43 8.67 -22.11
C LYS A 269 0.64 9.26 -20.95
N LEU A 270 1.30 9.91 -19.98
CA LEU A 270 0.64 10.43 -18.77
C LEU A 270 -0.51 11.38 -19.08
N SER A 271 -0.37 12.21 -20.12
CA SER A 271 -1.41 13.17 -20.55
C SER A 271 -2.68 12.51 -21.09
N SER A 272 -2.65 11.19 -21.40
CA SER A 272 -3.82 10.44 -21.81
C SER A 272 -4.67 9.92 -20.65
N ILE A 273 -4.21 10.06 -19.41
CA ILE A 273 -4.99 9.72 -18.22
C ILE A 273 -5.96 10.86 -17.93
N HIS A 274 -7.26 10.58 -18.01
CA HIS A 274 -8.34 11.54 -17.79
C HIS A 274 -9.22 11.17 -16.58
N VAL A 275 -9.01 10.01 -15.98
CA VAL A 275 -9.69 9.61 -14.75
C VAL A 275 -9.18 10.46 -13.58
N PRO A 276 -10.05 10.85 -12.61
CA PRO A 276 -9.61 11.53 -11.41
C PRO A 276 -8.43 10.81 -10.76
N THR A 277 -7.30 11.48 -10.61
CA THR A 277 -6.03 10.88 -10.17
C THR A 277 -5.48 11.59 -8.94
N LEU A 278 -5.07 10.82 -7.94
CA LEU A 278 -4.31 11.28 -6.78
C LEU A 278 -2.89 10.70 -6.85
N LEU A 279 -1.90 11.58 -6.79
CA LEU A 279 -0.51 11.22 -6.54
C LEU A 279 -0.22 11.47 -5.06
N ILE A 280 0.33 10.46 -4.37
CA ILE A 280 0.60 10.54 -2.94
C ILE A 280 1.95 9.90 -2.63
N CYS A 281 2.87 10.63 -1.98
CA CYS A 281 4.20 10.15 -1.64
C CYS A 281 4.69 10.80 -0.34
N GLY A 282 5.72 10.24 0.27
CA GLY A 282 6.45 10.89 1.36
C GLY A 282 7.33 12.04 0.87
N ASP A 283 7.71 12.95 1.76
CA ASP A 283 8.67 14.02 1.44
C ASP A 283 10.13 13.53 1.36
N HIS A 284 10.38 12.29 1.85
CA HIS A 284 11.66 11.56 1.80
C HIS A 284 11.50 10.18 1.11
N ASP A 285 10.57 10.09 0.18
CA ASP A 285 10.23 8.83 -0.52
C ASP A 285 11.38 8.38 -1.44
N GLU A 286 11.68 7.08 -1.46
CA GLU A 286 12.68 6.49 -2.38
C GLU A 286 12.35 6.75 -3.85
N SER A 287 11.05 6.80 -4.21
CA SER A 287 10.65 7.18 -5.57
C SER A 287 10.82 8.68 -5.86
N ASN A 288 11.36 9.43 -4.93
CA ASN A 288 11.59 10.87 -4.92
C ASN A 288 10.35 11.72 -5.31
N PRO A 289 9.93 12.66 -4.47
CA PRO A 289 8.77 13.51 -4.75
C PRO A 289 8.80 14.25 -6.09
N SER A 290 9.98 14.44 -6.70
CA SER A 290 10.11 15.05 -8.03
C SER A 290 9.42 14.23 -9.13
N LEU A 291 9.44 12.90 -9.03
CA LEU A 291 8.74 12.03 -9.99
C LEU A 291 7.23 12.21 -9.87
N SER A 292 6.70 12.26 -8.64
CA SER A 292 5.28 12.56 -8.39
C SER A 292 4.87 13.94 -8.88
N ARG A 293 5.72 14.97 -8.73
CA ARG A 293 5.47 16.32 -9.28
C ARG A 293 5.39 16.29 -10.79
N THR A 294 6.32 15.61 -11.47
CA THR A 294 6.30 15.47 -12.93
C THR A 294 5.03 14.77 -13.42
N MET A 295 4.61 13.68 -12.74
CA MET A 295 3.34 13.02 -13.08
C MET A 295 2.15 13.98 -12.88
N HIS A 296 2.13 14.75 -11.79
CA HIS A 296 1.08 15.74 -11.53
C HIS A 296 0.99 16.82 -12.61
N GLU A 297 2.12 17.31 -13.06
CA GLU A 297 2.18 18.29 -14.15
C GLU A 297 1.65 17.74 -15.48
N LYS A 298 1.82 16.43 -15.73
CA LYS A 298 1.42 15.77 -16.97
C LYS A 298 -0.01 15.24 -16.96
N ILE A 299 -0.54 14.86 -15.80
CA ILE A 299 -1.90 14.32 -15.66
C ILE A 299 -2.84 15.47 -15.32
N ALA A 300 -3.58 15.95 -16.31
CA ALA A 300 -4.48 17.08 -16.15
C ALA A 300 -5.56 16.82 -15.07
N GLY A 301 -5.75 17.78 -14.15
CA GLY A 301 -6.74 17.69 -13.09
C GLY A 301 -6.39 16.72 -11.95
N SER A 302 -5.19 16.11 -11.95
CA SER A 302 -4.72 15.31 -10.84
C SER A 302 -4.55 16.14 -9.56
N LYS A 303 -4.55 15.47 -8.41
CA LYS A 303 -4.18 16.04 -7.11
C LYS A 303 -2.82 15.46 -6.68
N LEU A 304 -2.02 16.28 -6.03
CA LEU A 304 -0.73 15.88 -5.45
C LEU A 304 -0.76 16.07 -3.94
N ALA A 305 -0.43 15.03 -3.20
CA ALA A 305 -0.28 15.05 -1.76
C ALA A 305 1.12 14.54 -1.37
N ILE A 306 1.96 15.43 -0.84
CA ILE A 306 3.26 15.05 -0.28
C ILE A 306 3.11 14.98 1.24
N MET A 307 3.29 13.78 1.80
CA MET A 307 3.16 13.51 3.22
C MET A 307 4.40 14.00 3.97
N PRO A 308 4.24 14.91 4.95
CA PRO A 308 5.39 15.42 5.69
C PRO A 308 5.99 14.36 6.60
N GLN A 309 7.31 14.40 6.79
CA GLN A 309 8.05 13.46 7.65
C GLN A 309 7.70 12.00 7.32
N SER A 310 7.72 11.66 6.05
CA SER A 310 7.37 10.33 5.56
C SER A 310 8.33 9.87 4.47
N GLY A 311 8.68 8.59 4.55
CA GLY A 311 9.35 7.88 3.47
C GLY A 311 8.38 7.23 2.50
N HIS A 312 8.85 6.21 1.83
CA HIS A 312 8.09 5.40 0.86
C HIS A 312 6.84 4.77 1.47
N MET A 313 6.93 4.36 2.72
CA MET A 313 5.81 3.81 3.49
C MET A 313 5.01 4.92 4.20
N ALA A 314 4.57 5.94 3.46
CA ALA A 314 3.87 7.10 4.01
C ALA A 314 2.60 6.74 4.79
N PHE A 315 1.95 5.63 4.46
CA PHE A 315 0.81 5.08 5.21
C PHE A 315 1.21 4.50 6.58
N VAL A 316 2.50 4.18 6.79
CA VAL A 316 3.06 3.79 8.10
C VAL A 316 3.46 5.03 8.90
N ASP A 317 4.17 5.97 8.26
CA ASP A 317 4.68 7.16 8.92
C ASP A 317 3.58 8.16 9.31
N GLN A 318 2.58 8.34 8.44
CA GLN A 318 1.47 9.28 8.60
C GLN A 318 0.10 8.62 8.41
N PRO A 319 -0.25 7.55 9.14
CA PRO A 319 -1.41 6.70 8.85
C PRO A 319 -2.72 7.48 8.81
N ASN A 320 -2.95 8.37 9.79
CA ASN A 320 -4.20 9.13 9.86
C ASN A 320 -4.34 10.14 8.71
N LEU A 321 -3.25 10.85 8.38
CA LEU A 321 -3.24 11.82 7.28
C LEU A 321 -3.40 11.12 5.95
N TYR A 322 -2.68 10.02 5.74
CA TYR A 322 -2.76 9.21 4.53
C TYR A 322 -4.18 8.70 4.28
N ILE A 323 -4.79 8.05 5.27
CA ILE A 323 -6.16 7.52 5.17
C ILE A 323 -7.18 8.64 4.95
N LYS A 324 -7.03 9.78 5.63
CA LYS A 324 -7.88 10.95 5.43
C LYS A 324 -7.79 11.44 3.99
N THR A 325 -6.59 11.65 3.47
CA THR A 325 -6.33 12.17 2.12
C THR A 325 -6.93 11.25 1.05
N VAL A 326 -6.67 9.94 1.13
CA VAL A 326 -7.23 8.95 0.19
C VAL A 326 -8.76 8.90 0.30
N SER A 327 -9.32 8.89 1.54
CA SER A 327 -10.77 8.85 1.73
C SER A 327 -11.49 10.08 1.21
N GLU A 328 -10.92 11.27 1.38
CA GLU A 328 -11.49 12.53 0.88
C GLU A 328 -11.45 12.55 -0.66
N PHE A 329 -10.34 12.12 -1.25
CA PHE A 329 -10.21 12.02 -2.70
C PHE A 329 -11.24 11.06 -3.32
N LEU A 330 -11.39 9.85 -2.76
CA LEU A 330 -12.36 8.85 -3.26
C LEU A 330 -13.82 9.30 -3.13
N LYS A 331 -14.12 10.28 -2.27
CA LYS A 331 -15.45 10.91 -2.11
C LYS A 331 -15.65 12.15 -3.00
N GLY A 332 -14.68 12.49 -3.87
CA GLY A 332 -14.76 13.66 -4.74
C GLY A 332 -14.61 14.99 -4.00
N LYS A 333 -13.89 15.01 -2.87
CA LYS A 333 -13.65 16.21 -2.05
C LYS A 333 -12.27 16.80 -2.29
#